data_3a2004520617b7c04c9f89f83d8fe84b
#
_entry.id   3a2004520617b7c04c9f89f83d8fe84b
#
_cell.length_a   1.000
_cell.length_b   1.000
_cell.length_c   1.000
_cell.angle_alpha   90.00
_cell.angle_beta   90.00
_cell.angle_gamma   90.00
#
_symmetry.space_group_name_H-M   'P 1'
#
loop_
_entity.id
_entity.type
_entity.pdbx_description
1 polymer ?
#
loop_
_entity_poly.entity_id
_entity_poly.type
_entity_poly.pdbx_seq_one_letter_code
_entity_poly.pdbx_strand_id
1 'polypeptide(L)'
;MGQSASTTTAVQNHIHHSRSKSRSTGVISPMKENEDSEDVIDVFEVGEFDYSSNIPDECVASIFQSLSSGDRKRCSLVCRRWFRIEGQSRHRLSLNAQSDLASVIPSIFSRFDSVTKLALKCDRRSTSIGDDALVLISQGCRNLTRLKLRTCREITDAGIEAFAKNCTGLKKLSCGLCSFGAKGMNAVLDNCSSLEELSVKRLRGITDGAAAEPIGPGIAAASLRVICLKELYNGQCFGPLIIGSKNLRTLKLFRCSGDWDRLLEAIADQVSEVVEVHLERLQVSDIGLAALSKCSNLEILHLVKTPECTNFGLVAVAEHCKLLRKLHIDGWKTNRISDEGLISVAKHCPNLQELVLIGVNPTRASLEKLAANCLNLERLALCGSDTVGDPELSCIAAKCIALRKLCIKSCPVSDQGMEALASGCPNLVKVKVKKCRLVTSEAADRLRTTRGSLAVNLDANEPEIPDASTSDCVANEVGQENRQMASQVGGSANIALSNTGRSNSFKARLGLITGRNLMACTFRRWSSFGGSFSSRNN
;
A
#
# COMPACT_ATOMS: atom_id res chain seq x y z
N MET A 1 -51.34 -47.92 8.87
CA MET A 1 -52.63 -47.36 9.38
C MET A 1 -52.39 -45.85 9.41
N GLY A 2 -52.97 -45.07 8.68
CA GLY A 2 -54.10 -44.74 7.83
C GLY A 2 -53.81 -43.29 7.41
N GLN A 3 -53.63 -42.93 6.20
CA GLN A 3 -54.58 -42.40 5.23
C GLN A 3 -55.52 -41.31 5.80
N SER A 4 -55.44 -40.09 5.25
CA SER A 4 -56.32 -39.49 4.23
C SER A 4 -55.92 -38.03 4.05
N ALA A 5 -55.58 -37.46 2.97
CA ALA A 5 -56.26 -37.18 1.69
C ALA A 5 -57.36 -36.07 1.77
N SER A 6 -57.21 -35.16 0.79
CA SER A 6 -58.24 -34.29 0.15
C SER A 6 -58.47 -32.92 0.81
N THR A 7 -58.69 -31.81 0.14
CA THR A 7 -58.98 -31.46 -1.27
C THR A 7 -59.01 -29.95 -1.41
N THR A 8 -58.51 -29.47 -2.51
CA THR A 8 -58.95 -28.38 -3.38
C THR A 8 -60.06 -27.43 -2.92
N THR A 9 -59.84 -26.11 -3.08
CA THR A 9 -60.77 -25.31 -3.91
C THR A 9 -60.13 -24.01 -4.35
N ALA A 10 -60.15 -23.84 -5.68
CA ALA A 10 -59.93 -22.59 -6.40
C ALA A 10 -61.18 -21.72 -6.32
N VAL A 11 -61.00 -20.43 -6.19
CA VAL A 11 -62.07 -19.46 -6.59
C VAL A 11 -61.42 -18.33 -7.37
N GLN A 12 -61.71 -18.39 -8.65
CA GLN A 12 -61.69 -17.23 -9.56
C GLN A 12 -62.84 -16.30 -9.21
N ASN A 13 -62.63 -15.02 -9.27
CA ASN A 13 -63.65 -14.07 -9.75
C ASN A 13 -63.01 -12.79 -10.29
N HIS A 14 -63.23 -12.58 -11.40
CA HIS A 14 -63.51 -11.65 -12.47
C HIS A 14 -64.05 -10.27 -12.05
N ILE A 15 -63.54 -9.25 -12.78
CA ILE A 15 -64.23 -8.13 -13.45
C ILE A 15 -64.65 -6.94 -12.57
N HIS A 16 -64.13 -5.74 -12.85
CA HIS A 16 -64.88 -4.74 -13.61
C HIS A 16 -64.03 -3.52 -14.03
N HIS A 17 -64.12 -3.24 -15.30
CA HIS A 17 -63.85 -1.97 -15.94
C HIS A 17 -64.78 -0.86 -15.43
N SER A 18 -64.26 0.36 -15.28
CA SER A 18 -65.09 1.54 -15.53
C SER A 18 -64.24 2.68 -16.10
N ARG A 19 -64.67 3.01 -17.25
CA ARG A 19 -64.28 4.12 -18.14
C ARG A 19 -65.26 5.25 -17.86
N SER A 20 -64.81 6.48 -17.59
CA SER A 20 -65.68 7.65 -17.74
C SER A 20 -64.99 8.75 -18.51
N LYS A 21 -65.68 9.09 -19.61
CA LYS A 21 -65.47 10.26 -20.47
C LYS A 21 -66.29 11.45 -19.93
N SER A 22 -65.82 12.66 -20.21
CA SER A 22 -66.64 13.83 -20.55
C SER A 22 -65.70 14.88 -21.16
N ARG A 23 -65.88 15.27 -22.42
CA ARG A 23 -66.72 16.23 -23.10
C ARG A 23 -66.69 17.61 -22.40
N SER A 24 -66.50 18.72 -23.10
CA SER A 24 -67.09 19.25 -24.33
C SER A 24 -66.42 20.57 -24.72
N THR A 25 -66.22 20.89 -25.94
CA THR A 25 -67.00 21.65 -26.94
C THR A 25 -66.76 23.14 -26.98
N GLY A 26 -66.59 23.66 -28.24
CA GLY A 26 -66.79 24.99 -28.71
C GLY A 26 -65.76 25.41 -29.75
N VAL A 27 -65.89 25.10 -31.00
CA VAL A 27 -66.51 25.65 -32.19
C VAL A 27 -66.36 27.19 -32.25
N ILE A 28 -65.66 27.69 -33.29
CA ILE A 28 -66.08 28.53 -34.41
C ILE A 28 -64.84 28.94 -35.25
N SER A 29 -64.87 28.57 -36.55
CA SER A 29 -64.13 29.19 -37.66
C SER A 29 -65.07 30.27 -38.28
N PRO A 30 -64.72 31.07 -39.29
CA PRO A 30 -63.64 30.97 -40.28
C PRO A 30 -63.11 32.34 -40.81
N MET A 31 -62.30 32.22 -41.87
CA MET A 31 -61.97 33.21 -42.95
C MET A 31 -60.63 33.98 -42.74
N LYS A 32 -59.77 34.17 -43.68
CA LYS A 32 -59.53 33.97 -45.14
C LYS A 32 -58.12 34.49 -45.44
N GLU A 33 -57.42 33.81 -46.29
CA GLU A 33 -56.56 34.27 -47.39
C GLU A 33 -55.58 35.43 -47.13
N ASN A 34 -54.26 35.16 -47.18
CA ASN A 34 -53.44 35.58 -48.33
C ASN A 34 -52.08 34.86 -48.33
N GLU A 35 -51.72 34.51 -49.55
CA GLU A 35 -50.40 33.97 -49.94
C GLU A 35 -49.28 34.94 -49.63
N ASP A 36 -48.19 34.39 -49.05
CA ASP A 36 -46.82 34.75 -49.46
C ASP A 36 -45.89 33.61 -49.05
N SER A 37 -45.12 33.19 -50.03
CA SER A 37 -44.10 32.17 -49.99
C SER A 37 -42.92 32.59 -49.09
N GLU A 38 -42.75 31.90 -47.99
CA GLU A 38 -41.48 31.88 -47.29
C GLU A 38 -41.05 30.45 -46.99
N ASP A 39 -39.83 30.17 -47.38
CA ASP A 39 -39.15 28.87 -47.27
C ASP A 39 -39.31 28.29 -45.86
N VAL A 40 -40.06 27.19 -45.74
CA VAL A 40 -40.09 26.36 -44.57
C VAL A 40 -38.75 25.60 -44.51
N ILE A 41 -37.81 26.16 -43.78
CA ILE A 41 -36.67 25.40 -43.29
C ILE A 41 -37.24 24.33 -42.37
N ASP A 42 -37.30 23.11 -42.88
CA ASP A 42 -37.53 21.91 -42.08
C ASP A 42 -36.50 21.90 -40.93
N VAL A 43 -36.93 22.37 -39.78
CA VAL A 43 -36.22 22.13 -38.54
C VAL A 43 -36.33 20.64 -38.28
N PHE A 44 -35.34 19.89 -38.78
CA PHE A 44 -35.13 18.52 -38.33
C PHE A 44 -35.09 18.59 -36.79
N GLU A 45 -36.16 18.14 -36.14
CA GLU A 45 -36.10 17.68 -34.77
C GLU A 45 -34.98 16.61 -34.74
N VAL A 46 -33.81 17.01 -34.37
CA VAL A 46 -32.75 16.10 -33.97
C VAL A 46 -33.26 15.46 -32.68
N GLY A 47 -34.06 14.41 -32.85
CA GLY A 47 -34.43 13.55 -31.74
C GLY A 47 -33.13 13.20 -31.03
N GLU A 48 -33.04 13.54 -29.75
CA GLU A 48 -31.91 13.20 -28.91
C GLU A 48 -31.74 11.67 -28.88
N PHE A 49 -31.01 11.15 -29.86
CA PHE A 49 -30.69 9.73 -29.94
C PHE A 49 -29.69 9.41 -28.85
N ASP A 50 -30.12 8.74 -27.78
CA ASP A 50 -29.20 8.21 -26.78
C ASP A 50 -28.43 7.04 -27.40
N TYR A 51 -27.29 7.37 -28.00
CA TYR A 51 -26.35 6.38 -28.56
C TYR A 51 -25.85 5.36 -27.52
N SER A 52 -25.96 5.66 -26.23
CA SER A 52 -25.55 4.72 -25.17
C SER A 52 -26.57 3.62 -24.93
N SER A 53 -27.84 3.79 -25.38
CA SER A 53 -28.92 2.82 -25.18
C SER A 53 -28.64 1.49 -25.90
N ASN A 54 -27.94 1.53 -27.03
CA ASN A 54 -27.61 0.35 -27.85
C ASN A 54 -26.34 -0.39 -27.36
N ILE A 55 -25.59 0.17 -26.38
CA ILE A 55 -24.40 -0.48 -25.84
C ILE A 55 -24.84 -1.50 -24.78
N PRO A 56 -24.43 -2.79 -24.86
CA PRO A 56 -24.70 -3.79 -23.82
C PRO A 56 -24.22 -3.36 -22.43
N ASP A 57 -24.96 -3.74 -21.39
CA ASP A 57 -24.64 -3.36 -20.00
C ASP A 57 -23.23 -3.81 -19.58
N GLU A 58 -22.75 -4.96 -20.07
CA GLU A 58 -21.42 -5.49 -19.82
C GLU A 58 -20.32 -4.61 -20.40
N CYS A 59 -20.56 -4.03 -21.58
CA CYS A 59 -19.61 -3.09 -22.21
C CYS A 59 -19.55 -1.79 -21.42
N VAL A 60 -20.69 -1.25 -21.01
CA VAL A 60 -20.76 -0.06 -20.15
C VAL A 60 -20.08 -0.34 -18.80
N ALA A 61 -20.32 -1.51 -18.19
CA ALA A 61 -19.67 -1.92 -16.95
C ALA A 61 -18.14 -2.02 -17.10
N SER A 62 -17.65 -2.55 -18.22
CA SER A 62 -16.22 -2.63 -18.53
C SER A 62 -15.58 -1.26 -18.69
N ILE A 63 -16.26 -0.32 -19.36
CA ILE A 63 -15.83 1.08 -19.45
C ILE A 63 -15.75 1.68 -18.06
N PHE A 64 -16.77 1.51 -17.22
CA PHE A 64 -16.78 2.03 -15.86
C PHE A 64 -15.64 1.47 -15.01
N GLN A 65 -15.26 0.21 -15.17
CA GLN A 65 -14.13 -0.38 -14.45
C GLN A 65 -12.79 0.30 -14.78
N SER A 66 -12.66 0.86 -15.98
CA SER A 66 -11.44 1.57 -16.41
C SER A 66 -11.39 3.02 -15.93
N LEU A 67 -12.51 3.58 -15.45
CA LEU A 67 -12.61 4.96 -15.01
C LEU A 67 -12.10 5.18 -13.59
N SER A 68 -11.67 6.42 -13.30
CA SER A 68 -11.37 6.84 -11.93
C SER A 68 -12.62 6.80 -11.04
N SER A 69 -12.43 6.74 -9.71
CA SER A 69 -13.56 6.73 -8.76
C SER A 69 -14.44 7.99 -8.87
N GLY A 70 -13.86 9.14 -9.21
CA GLY A 70 -14.57 10.39 -9.42
C GLY A 70 -15.44 10.36 -10.67
N ASP A 71 -14.88 9.87 -11.78
CA ASP A 71 -15.60 9.78 -13.05
C ASP A 71 -16.72 8.76 -13.00
N ARG A 72 -16.49 7.61 -12.36
CA ARG A 72 -17.58 6.64 -12.07
C ARG A 72 -18.74 7.28 -11.30
N LYS A 73 -18.44 8.12 -10.30
CA LYS A 73 -19.47 8.85 -9.56
C LYS A 73 -20.25 9.80 -10.48
N ARG A 74 -19.56 10.50 -11.41
CA ARG A 74 -20.24 11.35 -12.40
C ARG A 74 -21.12 10.52 -13.34
N CYS A 75 -20.61 9.40 -13.86
CA CYS A 75 -21.38 8.48 -14.68
C CYS A 75 -22.66 7.97 -13.98
N SER A 76 -22.60 7.71 -12.68
CA SER A 76 -23.77 7.27 -11.92
C SER A 76 -24.89 8.32 -11.79
N LEU A 77 -24.63 9.56 -12.16
CA LEU A 77 -25.61 10.67 -12.12
C LEU A 77 -26.26 10.92 -13.49
N VAL A 78 -25.82 10.25 -14.55
CA VAL A 78 -26.32 10.49 -15.92
C VAL A 78 -27.74 9.98 -16.10
N CYS A 79 -28.00 8.71 -15.81
CA CYS A 79 -29.33 8.12 -15.91
C CYS A 79 -29.49 6.92 -14.96
N ARG A 80 -30.72 6.43 -14.79
CA ARG A 80 -31.05 5.28 -13.91
C ARG A 80 -30.35 3.99 -14.35
N ARG A 81 -30.19 3.77 -15.67
CA ARG A 81 -29.47 2.61 -16.21
C ARG A 81 -28.00 2.65 -15.79
N TRP A 82 -27.30 3.78 -16.00
CA TRP A 82 -25.90 3.94 -15.63
C TRP A 82 -25.69 3.90 -14.11
N PHE A 83 -26.64 4.42 -13.34
CA PHE A 83 -26.61 4.31 -11.88
C PHE A 83 -26.63 2.84 -11.42
N ARG A 84 -27.48 2.00 -12.03
CA ARG A 84 -27.59 0.56 -11.74
C ARG A 84 -26.31 -0.17 -12.15
N ILE A 85 -25.87 0.00 -13.40
CA ILE A 85 -24.66 -0.65 -13.92
C ILE A 85 -23.44 -0.27 -13.10
N GLU A 86 -23.30 1.00 -12.72
CA GLU A 86 -22.20 1.48 -11.87
C GLU A 86 -22.21 0.76 -10.51
N GLY A 87 -23.36 0.61 -9.90
CA GLY A 87 -23.52 -0.11 -8.64
C GLY A 87 -23.11 -1.57 -8.75
N GLN A 88 -23.71 -2.29 -9.67
CA GLN A 88 -23.50 -3.74 -9.89
C GLN A 88 -22.08 -4.08 -10.39
N SER A 89 -21.41 -3.19 -11.12
CA SER A 89 -20.03 -3.39 -11.60
C SER A 89 -18.96 -2.97 -10.61
N ARG A 90 -19.31 -2.48 -9.43
CA ARG A 90 -18.35 -1.97 -8.45
C ARG A 90 -17.81 -3.08 -7.55
N HIS A 91 -16.64 -3.62 -7.88
CA HIS A 91 -15.97 -4.64 -7.07
C HIS A 91 -15.15 -4.08 -5.90
N ARG A 92 -14.87 -2.78 -5.86
CA ARG A 92 -14.06 -2.15 -4.80
C ARG A 92 -14.78 -0.96 -4.20
N LEU A 93 -14.98 -1.00 -2.89
CA LEU A 93 -15.64 0.05 -2.12
C LEU A 93 -14.74 0.54 -0.98
N SER A 94 -14.71 1.84 -0.75
CA SER A 94 -14.04 2.45 0.40
C SER A 94 -15.01 3.38 1.09
N LEU A 95 -15.31 3.12 2.36
CA LEU A 95 -16.28 3.85 3.16
C LEU A 95 -15.60 4.55 4.34
N ASN A 96 -16.13 5.71 4.70
CA ASN A 96 -15.81 6.34 5.96
C ASN A 96 -16.61 5.61 7.06
N ALA A 97 -15.88 4.89 7.93
CA ALA A 97 -16.47 3.98 8.91
C ALA A 97 -16.77 4.70 10.23
N GLN A 98 -17.49 5.81 10.17
CA GLN A 98 -18.03 6.51 11.35
C GLN A 98 -19.33 5.85 11.80
N SER A 99 -19.75 6.11 13.04
CA SER A 99 -20.93 5.47 13.65
C SER A 99 -22.23 5.70 12.86
N ASP A 100 -22.37 6.82 12.18
CA ASP A 100 -23.50 7.17 11.32
C ASP A 100 -23.66 6.26 10.11
N LEU A 101 -22.56 5.61 9.66
CA LEU A 101 -22.61 4.67 8.56
C LEU A 101 -23.58 3.50 8.82
N ALA A 102 -23.77 3.09 10.07
CA ALA A 102 -24.57 1.93 10.45
C ALA A 102 -26.00 1.99 9.87
N SER A 103 -26.64 3.17 9.87
CA SER A 103 -28.01 3.37 9.40
C SER A 103 -28.20 3.16 7.90
N VAL A 104 -27.13 3.37 7.10
CA VAL A 104 -27.19 3.31 5.63
C VAL A 104 -26.56 2.04 5.02
N ILE A 105 -26.01 1.14 5.86
CA ILE A 105 -25.36 -0.11 5.41
C ILE A 105 -26.29 -0.95 4.51
N PRO A 106 -27.56 -1.22 4.86
CA PRO A 106 -28.42 -2.04 4.03
C PRO A 106 -28.61 -1.45 2.62
N SER A 107 -28.83 -0.14 2.51
CA SER A 107 -28.99 0.55 1.24
C SER A 107 -27.70 0.57 0.41
N ILE A 108 -26.53 0.66 1.05
CA ILE A 108 -25.24 0.60 0.35
C ILE A 108 -25.03 -0.77 -0.28
N PHE A 109 -25.24 -1.86 0.46
CA PHE A 109 -24.94 -3.20 -0.06
C PHE A 109 -26.04 -3.80 -0.91
N SER A 110 -27.27 -3.29 -0.86
CA SER A 110 -28.28 -3.59 -1.89
C SER A 110 -27.94 -2.98 -3.25
N ARG A 111 -27.26 -1.81 -3.26
CA ARG A 111 -26.76 -1.19 -4.50
C ARG A 111 -25.45 -1.80 -4.98
N PHE A 112 -24.53 -2.14 -4.08
CA PHE A 112 -23.17 -2.60 -4.37
C PHE A 112 -23.00 -4.08 -4.01
N ASP A 113 -23.80 -4.95 -4.61
CA ASP A 113 -23.86 -6.39 -4.35
C ASP A 113 -22.60 -7.16 -4.79
N SER A 114 -21.91 -6.65 -5.80
CA SER A 114 -20.71 -7.27 -6.40
C SER A 114 -19.40 -6.87 -5.72
N VAL A 115 -19.44 -6.26 -4.53
CA VAL A 115 -18.23 -5.83 -3.81
C VAL A 115 -17.45 -7.03 -3.30
N THR A 116 -16.22 -7.16 -3.78
CA THR A 116 -15.24 -8.17 -3.34
C THR A 116 -14.08 -7.59 -2.55
N LYS A 117 -13.89 -6.26 -2.59
CA LYS A 117 -12.79 -5.56 -1.90
C LYS A 117 -13.34 -4.36 -1.14
N LEU A 118 -13.31 -4.44 0.19
CA LEU A 118 -13.84 -3.40 1.07
C LEU A 118 -12.75 -2.75 1.91
N ALA A 119 -12.78 -1.43 2.02
CA ALA A 119 -11.96 -0.66 2.93
C ALA A 119 -12.84 0.21 3.82
N LEU A 120 -12.78 -0.04 5.11
CA LEU A 120 -13.45 0.72 6.17
C LEU A 120 -12.41 1.56 6.89
N LYS A 121 -12.52 2.87 6.83
CA LYS A 121 -11.57 3.81 7.41
C LYS A 121 -12.31 4.80 8.27
N CYS A 122 -11.94 4.90 9.54
CA CYS A 122 -12.39 5.97 10.41
C CYS A 122 -11.23 6.96 10.64
N ASP A 123 -11.53 8.20 10.90
CA ASP A 123 -10.51 9.13 11.34
C ASP A 123 -10.21 8.91 12.85
N ARG A 124 -9.17 9.60 13.37
CA ARG A 124 -8.72 9.39 14.74
C ARG A 124 -9.57 10.10 15.80
N ARG A 125 -10.42 11.01 15.41
CA ARG A 125 -11.22 11.86 16.32
C ARG A 125 -12.67 11.40 16.43
N SER A 126 -13.17 10.71 15.39
CA SER A 126 -14.56 10.25 15.32
C SER A 126 -14.73 8.86 15.93
N THR A 127 -15.92 8.58 16.43
CA THR A 127 -16.36 7.24 16.85
C THR A 127 -16.52 6.37 15.59
N SER A 128 -15.96 5.16 15.64
CA SER A 128 -16.05 4.24 14.51
C SER A 128 -17.35 3.41 14.57
N ILE A 129 -17.64 2.68 13.49
CA ILE A 129 -18.64 1.60 13.53
C ILE A 129 -18.27 0.56 14.58
N GLY A 130 -19.29 -0.03 15.19
CA GLY A 130 -19.18 -1.17 16.13
C GLY A 130 -19.39 -2.52 15.45
N ASP A 131 -19.57 -3.54 16.29
CA ASP A 131 -19.72 -4.94 15.88
C ASP A 131 -20.99 -5.17 15.05
N ASP A 132 -22.14 -4.61 15.45
CA ASP A 132 -23.41 -4.77 14.73
C ASP A 132 -23.31 -4.29 13.28
N ALA A 133 -22.67 -3.14 13.08
CA ALA A 133 -22.44 -2.61 11.73
C ALA A 133 -21.53 -3.52 10.90
N LEU A 134 -20.49 -4.10 11.51
CA LEU A 134 -19.60 -5.04 10.82
C LEU A 134 -20.32 -6.35 10.45
N VAL A 135 -21.21 -6.83 11.32
CA VAL A 135 -22.07 -8.01 11.05
C VAL A 135 -23.00 -7.73 9.87
N LEU A 136 -23.70 -6.60 9.85
CA LEU A 136 -24.56 -6.21 8.72
C LEU A 136 -23.77 -6.12 7.41
N ILE A 137 -22.56 -5.55 7.45
CA ILE A 137 -21.66 -5.50 6.29
C ILE A 137 -21.32 -6.92 5.82
N SER A 138 -20.98 -7.82 6.71
CA SER A 138 -20.61 -9.20 6.37
C SER A 138 -21.75 -9.99 5.74
N GLN A 139 -22.98 -9.73 6.14
CA GLN A 139 -24.19 -10.32 5.56
C GLN A 139 -24.46 -9.79 4.14
N GLY A 140 -24.19 -8.50 3.91
CA GLY A 140 -24.38 -7.85 2.60
C GLY A 140 -23.28 -8.15 1.58
N CYS A 141 -22.10 -8.64 1.99
CA CYS A 141 -20.97 -8.92 1.07
C CYS A 141 -20.22 -10.22 1.44
N ARG A 142 -20.91 -11.35 1.40
CA ARG A 142 -20.33 -12.67 1.74
C ARG A 142 -19.17 -13.10 0.83
N ASN A 143 -19.13 -12.61 -0.42
CA ASN A 143 -18.08 -12.90 -1.39
C ASN A 143 -16.83 -12.00 -1.24
N LEU A 144 -16.63 -11.42 -0.06
CA LEU A 144 -15.52 -10.52 0.19
C LEU A 144 -14.19 -11.27 0.19
N THR A 145 -13.30 -10.88 -0.73
CA THR A 145 -11.95 -11.44 -0.83
C THR A 145 -10.89 -10.55 -0.15
N ARG A 146 -11.18 -9.27 0.08
CA ARG A 146 -10.26 -8.35 0.74
C ARG A 146 -10.97 -7.40 1.68
N LEU A 147 -10.54 -7.41 2.94
CA LEU A 147 -10.96 -6.45 3.96
C LEU A 147 -9.79 -5.58 4.42
N LYS A 148 -10.00 -4.28 4.49
CA LYS A 148 -9.08 -3.34 5.14
C LYS A 148 -9.83 -2.55 6.21
N LEU A 149 -9.43 -2.72 7.47
CA LEU A 149 -9.90 -1.95 8.63
C LEU A 149 -8.83 -0.94 9.04
N ARG A 150 -9.20 0.31 9.20
CA ARG A 150 -8.29 1.34 9.69
C ARG A 150 -8.97 2.23 10.72
N THR A 151 -8.43 2.25 11.93
CA THR A 151 -8.92 3.06 13.05
C THR A 151 -10.38 2.73 13.43
N CYS A 152 -10.82 1.48 13.19
CA CYS A 152 -12.11 0.99 13.64
C CYS A 152 -11.95 0.47 15.07
N ARG A 153 -12.15 1.36 16.06
CA ARG A 153 -11.81 1.11 17.47
C ARG A 153 -12.92 0.43 18.24
N GLU A 154 -14.15 0.58 17.77
CA GLU A 154 -15.33 -0.01 18.41
C GLU A 154 -15.62 -1.45 17.93
N ILE A 155 -14.79 -1.98 17.02
CA ILE A 155 -14.86 -3.37 16.62
C ILE A 155 -14.08 -4.21 17.63
N THR A 156 -14.79 -5.15 18.27
CA THR A 156 -14.26 -6.09 19.26
C THR A 156 -13.97 -7.47 18.65
N ASP A 157 -13.51 -8.41 19.48
CA ASP A 157 -13.31 -9.80 19.06
C ASP A 157 -14.61 -10.45 18.58
N ALA A 158 -15.75 -10.14 19.19
CA ALA A 158 -17.06 -10.69 18.81
C ALA A 158 -17.49 -10.26 17.41
N GLY A 159 -17.30 -8.98 17.07
CA GLY A 159 -17.63 -8.46 15.73
C GLY A 159 -16.75 -9.05 14.63
N ILE A 160 -15.44 -9.20 14.88
CA ILE A 160 -14.54 -9.78 13.91
C ILE A 160 -14.75 -11.30 13.75
N GLU A 161 -15.12 -12.00 14.82
CA GLU A 161 -15.50 -13.42 14.79
C GLU A 161 -16.75 -13.64 13.94
N ALA A 162 -17.81 -12.89 14.18
CA ALA A 162 -19.04 -12.95 13.39
C ALA A 162 -18.80 -12.62 11.91
N PHE A 163 -17.94 -11.62 11.63
CA PHE A 163 -17.51 -11.30 10.28
C PHE A 163 -16.79 -12.48 9.62
N ALA A 164 -15.86 -13.12 10.30
CA ALA A 164 -15.07 -14.23 9.76
C ALA A 164 -15.95 -15.44 9.41
N LYS A 165 -16.93 -15.74 10.22
CA LYS A 165 -17.93 -16.80 9.96
C LYS A 165 -18.76 -16.55 8.68
N ASN A 166 -19.06 -15.28 8.38
CA ASN A 166 -19.85 -14.91 7.20
C ASN A 166 -19.00 -14.76 5.93
N CYS A 167 -17.72 -14.40 6.03
CA CYS A 167 -16.82 -14.08 4.92
C CYS A 167 -15.64 -15.05 4.83
N THR A 168 -15.90 -16.35 4.74
CA THR A 168 -14.89 -17.42 4.74
C THR A 168 -13.94 -17.38 3.54
N GLY A 169 -14.36 -16.80 2.40
CA GLY A 169 -13.57 -16.62 1.18
C GLY A 169 -12.53 -15.49 1.24
N LEU A 170 -12.25 -14.94 2.43
CA LEU A 170 -11.32 -13.83 2.60
C LEU A 170 -9.88 -14.25 2.26
N LYS A 171 -9.28 -13.58 1.26
CA LYS A 171 -7.88 -13.81 0.85
C LYS A 171 -6.90 -12.82 1.45
N LYS A 172 -7.35 -11.59 1.74
CA LYS A 172 -6.46 -10.53 2.23
C LYS A 172 -7.12 -9.75 3.37
N LEU A 173 -6.49 -9.78 4.55
CA LEU A 173 -6.88 -8.97 5.71
C LEU A 173 -5.79 -7.93 6.01
N SER A 174 -6.21 -6.68 6.16
CA SER A 174 -5.34 -5.61 6.67
C SER A 174 -6.05 -4.85 7.77
N CYS A 175 -5.58 -4.97 8.99
CA CYS A 175 -6.12 -4.24 10.14
C CYS A 175 -5.06 -3.28 10.72
N GLY A 176 -5.52 -2.09 11.11
CA GLY A 176 -4.64 -1.08 11.68
C GLY A 176 -5.36 -0.18 12.67
N LEU A 177 -4.81 -0.04 13.88
CA LEU A 177 -5.41 0.77 14.96
C LEU A 177 -6.83 0.29 15.33
N CYS A 178 -7.03 -1.03 15.35
CA CYS A 178 -8.26 -1.69 15.81
C CYS A 178 -8.11 -2.17 17.26
N SER A 179 -9.22 -2.47 17.95
CA SER A 179 -9.22 -2.83 19.37
C SER A 179 -9.36 -4.32 19.64
N PHE A 180 -9.79 -5.12 18.66
CA PHE A 180 -9.87 -6.58 18.84
C PHE A 180 -8.48 -7.21 19.08
N GLY A 181 -8.46 -8.37 19.74
CA GLY A 181 -7.26 -9.02 20.23
C GLY A 181 -6.96 -10.37 19.57
N ALA A 182 -6.36 -11.26 20.34
CA ALA A 182 -5.97 -12.60 19.90
C ALA A 182 -7.18 -13.47 19.56
N LYS A 183 -8.26 -13.41 20.34
CA LYS A 183 -9.49 -14.19 20.10
C LYS A 183 -10.09 -13.88 18.74
N GLY A 184 -10.26 -12.60 18.41
CA GLY A 184 -10.78 -12.17 17.11
C GLY A 184 -9.84 -12.52 15.96
N MET A 185 -8.52 -12.43 16.17
CA MET A 185 -7.56 -12.84 15.17
C MET A 185 -7.60 -14.35 14.92
N ASN A 186 -7.65 -15.16 15.99
CA ASN A 186 -7.77 -16.62 15.88
C ASN A 186 -9.08 -17.00 15.18
N ALA A 187 -10.18 -16.35 15.48
CA ALA A 187 -11.45 -16.59 14.78
C ALA A 187 -11.33 -16.33 13.25
N VAL A 188 -10.58 -15.33 12.81
CA VAL A 188 -10.30 -15.13 11.38
C VAL A 188 -9.44 -16.28 10.82
N LEU A 189 -8.42 -16.71 11.55
CA LEU A 189 -7.52 -17.77 11.11
C LEU A 189 -8.21 -19.15 11.04
N ASP A 190 -9.21 -19.36 11.88
CA ASP A 190 -9.98 -20.61 11.95
C ASP A 190 -11.15 -20.67 10.97
N ASN A 191 -11.61 -19.55 10.44
CA ASN A 191 -12.75 -19.52 9.52
C ASN A 191 -12.35 -19.17 8.06
N CYS A 192 -11.24 -18.46 7.84
CA CYS A 192 -10.84 -17.98 6.52
C CYS A 192 -9.72 -18.86 5.91
N SER A 193 -10.05 -20.06 5.45
CA SER A 193 -9.09 -21.03 4.90
C SER A 193 -8.31 -20.54 3.66
N SER A 194 -8.85 -19.57 2.93
CA SER A 194 -8.24 -19.00 1.73
C SER A 194 -7.35 -17.78 1.99
N LEU A 195 -7.01 -17.47 3.24
CA LEU A 195 -6.28 -16.25 3.60
C LEU A 195 -4.81 -16.33 3.14
N GLU A 196 -4.46 -15.53 2.14
CA GLU A 196 -3.12 -15.46 1.52
C GLU A 196 -2.23 -14.37 2.13
N GLU A 197 -2.83 -13.23 2.53
CA GLU A 197 -2.10 -12.07 3.04
C GLU A 197 -2.70 -11.54 4.34
N LEU A 198 -1.89 -11.47 5.39
CA LEU A 198 -2.24 -10.85 6.66
C LEU A 198 -1.33 -9.65 6.93
N SER A 199 -1.91 -8.48 7.17
CA SER A 199 -1.18 -7.27 7.57
C SER A 199 -1.78 -6.65 8.80
N VAL A 200 -1.02 -6.63 9.89
CA VAL A 200 -1.45 -6.13 11.20
C VAL A 200 -0.60 -4.93 11.60
N LYS A 201 -1.25 -3.84 12.02
CA LYS A 201 -0.57 -2.64 12.51
C LYS A 201 -1.22 -2.10 13.77
N ARG A 202 -0.46 -2.00 14.88
CA ARG A 202 -0.95 -1.43 16.15
C ARG A 202 -2.30 -2.03 16.57
N LEU A 203 -2.37 -3.31 16.75
CA LEU A 203 -3.57 -3.97 17.26
C LEU A 203 -3.60 -3.81 18.78
N ARG A 204 -4.59 -3.11 19.32
CA ARG A 204 -4.62 -2.71 20.74
C ARG A 204 -4.98 -3.86 21.67
N GLY A 205 -5.89 -4.72 21.28
CA GLY A 205 -6.29 -5.87 22.09
C GLY A 205 -5.20 -6.92 22.34
N ILE A 206 -4.00 -6.74 21.73
CA ILE A 206 -2.83 -7.61 21.96
C ILE A 206 -1.87 -6.99 23.00
N THR A 207 -2.03 -5.71 23.35
CA THR A 207 -1.04 -4.96 24.15
C THR A 207 -1.26 -5.00 25.65
N ASP A 208 -2.41 -5.43 26.13
CA ASP A 208 -2.76 -5.29 27.52
C ASP A 208 -2.28 -6.49 28.37
N GLY A 209 -1.07 -6.36 28.85
CA GLY A 209 -0.52 -6.68 30.17
C GLY A 209 -0.49 -8.12 30.69
N ALA A 210 -1.25 -9.05 30.22
CA ALA A 210 -1.17 -10.47 30.59
C ALA A 210 -0.37 -11.25 29.55
N ALA A 211 0.14 -12.43 29.87
CA ALA A 211 0.79 -13.31 28.91
C ALA A 211 -0.03 -13.34 27.61
N ALA A 212 0.51 -12.74 26.54
CA ALA A 212 -0.24 -12.54 25.32
C ALA A 212 -0.73 -13.90 24.80
N GLU A 213 -2.04 -14.05 24.65
CA GLU A 213 -2.64 -15.25 24.09
C GLU A 213 -2.01 -15.52 22.72
N PRO A 214 -1.53 -16.74 22.43
CA PRO A 214 -0.90 -17.09 21.17
C PRO A 214 -1.90 -16.96 20.01
N ILE A 215 -1.40 -16.50 18.86
CA ILE A 215 -2.19 -16.33 17.63
C ILE A 215 -1.78 -17.39 16.62
N GLY A 216 -2.75 -18.19 16.21
CA GLY A 216 -2.61 -19.21 15.20
C GLY A 216 -2.16 -20.59 15.74
N PRO A 217 -1.84 -21.52 14.82
CA PRO A 217 -1.78 -21.30 13.37
C PRO A 217 -3.15 -21.18 12.66
N GLY A 218 -4.23 -21.84 13.16
CA GLY A 218 -5.51 -21.96 12.50
C GLY A 218 -5.45 -22.61 11.10
N ILE A 219 -6.61 -22.84 10.49
CA ILE A 219 -6.66 -23.45 9.14
C ILE A 219 -6.08 -22.52 8.06
N ALA A 220 -6.07 -21.20 8.28
CA ALA A 220 -5.54 -20.21 7.35
C ALA A 220 -4.02 -20.35 7.12
N ALA A 221 -3.29 -20.93 8.07
CA ALA A 221 -1.83 -21.10 7.97
C ALA A 221 -1.40 -21.85 6.69
N ALA A 222 -2.20 -22.80 6.22
CA ALA A 222 -1.92 -23.55 5.00
C ALA A 222 -1.92 -22.68 3.73
N SER A 223 -2.67 -21.57 3.72
CA SER A 223 -2.82 -20.69 2.56
C SER A 223 -1.99 -19.41 2.68
N LEU A 224 -1.49 -19.06 3.86
CA LEU A 224 -0.75 -17.84 4.12
C LEU A 224 0.59 -17.81 3.38
N ARG A 225 0.78 -16.75 2.60
CA ARG A 225 2.01 -16.47 1.84
C ARG A 225 2.71 -15.21 2.28
N VAL A 226 1.96 -14.25 2.83
CA VAL A 226 2.50 -12.94 3.24
C VAL A 226 2.01 -12.59 4.64
N ILE A 227 2.94 -12.43 5.57
CA ILE A 227 2.67 -11.90 6.91
C ILE A 227 3.44 -10.59 7.08
N CYS A 228 2.73 -9.54 7.50
CA CYS A 228 3.29 -8.21 7.71
C CYS A 228 2.83 -7.65 9.05
N LEU A 229 3.74 -7.62 10.03
CA LEU A 229 3.50 -7.12 11.38
C LEU A 229 4.16 -5.76 11.57
N LYS A 230 3.42 -4.77 12.10
CA LYS A 230 3.92 -3.40 12.26
C LYS A 230 3.55 -2.81 13.60
N GLU A 231 4.55 -2.28 14.28
CA GLU A 231 4.36 -1.48 15.50
C GLU A 231 3.53 -2.23 16.56
N LEU A 232 3.89 -3.49 16.83
CA LEU A 232 3.27 -4.35 17.83
C LEU A 232 4.19 -4.49 19.05
N TYR A 233 3.65 -4.35 20.25
CA TYR A 233 4.41 -4.57 21.49
C TYR A 233 4.67 -6.06 21.72
N ASN A 234 3.66 -6.90 21.58
CA ASN A 234 3.76 -8.35 21.74
C ASN A 234 3.70 -9.07 20.37
N GLY A 235 4.56 -8.64 19.42
CA GLY A 235 4.57 -9.21 18.07
C GLY A 235 4.87 -10.71 18.03
N GLN A 236 5.58 -11.23 19.04
CA GLN A 236 5.91 -12.64 19.16
C GLN A 236 4.70 -13.55 19.43
N CYS A 237 3.55 -13.03 19.88
CA CYS A 237 2.34 -13.83 19.97
C CYS A 237 1.88 -14.41 18.61
N PHE A 238 2.33 -13.83 17.49
CA PHE A 238 2.14 -14.38 16.14
C PHE A 238 3.11 -15.52 15.78
N GLY A 239 4.00 -15.90 16.69
CA GLY A 239 4.98 -16.98 16.48
C GLY A 239 4.34 -18.27 15.97
N PRO A 240 3.31 -18.83 16.66
CA PRO A 240 2.64 -20.05 16.22
C PRO A 240 2.08 -19.95 14.80
N LEU A 241 1.50 -18.80 14.42
CA LEU A 241 1.02 -18.55 13.06
C LEU A 241 2.15 -18.56 12.04
N ILE A 242 3.24 -17.85 12.33
CA ILE A 242 4.37 -17.74 11.40
C ILE A 242 5.00 -19.12 11.19
N ILE A 243 5.29 -19.84 12.27
CA ILE A 243 5.91 -21.19 12.25
C ILE A 243 4.98 -22.21 11.58
N GLY A 244 3.67 -22.12 11.84
CA GLY A 244 2.64 -23.00 11.24
C GLY A 244 2.40 -22.73 9.75
N SER A 245 2.79 -21.56 9.23
CA SER A 245 2.56 -21.17 7.83
C SER A 245 3.64 -21.73 6.92
N LYS A 246 3.56 -23.02 6.56
CA LYS A 246 4.58 -23.72 5.75
C LYS A 246 4.77 -23.14 4.34
N ASN A 247 3.75 -22.49 3.78
CA ASN A 247 3.78 -21.85 2.47
C ASN A 247 4.14 -20.35 2.52
N LEU A 248 4.65 -19.86 3.66
CA LEU A 248 5.02 -18.47 3.84
C LEU A 248 6.21 -18.10 2.94
N ARG A 249 6.03 -17.09 2.09
CA ARG A 249 7.06 -16.57 1.20
C ARG A 249 7.60 -15.22 1.60
N THR A 250 6.79 -14.39 2.27
CA THR A 250 7.16 -13.03 2.62
C THR A 250 6.87 -12.77 4.09
N LEU A 251 7.91 -12.48 4.85
CA LEU A 251 7.82 -12.05 6.25
C LEU A 251 8.30 -10.60 6.39
N LYS A 252 7.42 -9.72 6.89
CA LYS A 252 7.74 -8.30 7.09
C LYS A 252 7.47 -7.90 8.52
N LEU A 253 8.51 -7.57 9.24
CA LEU A 253 8.48 -7.17 10.64
C LEU A 253 8.99 -5.73 10.78
N PHE A 254 8.15 -4.83 11.30
CA PHE A 254 8.47 -3.42 11.41
C PHE A 254 8.18 -2.91 12.82
N ARG A 255 9.22 -2.54 13.56
CA ARG A 255 9.09 -1.91 14.89
C ARG A 255 8.22 -2.74 15.85
N CYS A 256 8.41 -4.03 15.85
CA CYS A 256 7.80 -4.94 16.81
C CYS A 256 8.78 -5.16 17.95
N SER A 257 8.31 -5.04 19.21
CA SER A 257 9.15 -5.24 20.39
C SER A 257 9.44 -6.73 20.62
N GLY A 258 10.46 -6.99 21.41
CA GLY A 258 10.87 -8.31 21.86
C GLY A 258 12.05 -8.89 21.08
N ASP A 259 12.62 -9.97 21.58
CA ASP A 259 13.72 -10.71 20.97
C ASP A 259 13.19 -11.59 19.82
N TRP A 260 13.69 -11.34 18.62
CA TRP A 260 13.25 -12.05 17.41
C TRP A 260 14.20 -13.18 17.01
N ASP A 261 15.38 -13.30 17.60
CA ASP A 261 16.38 -14.31 17.22
C ASP A 261 15.82 -15.72 17.37
N ARG A 262 15.26 -16.06 18.52
CA ARG A 262 14.65 -17.38 18.76
C ARG A 262 13.51 -17.70 17.79
N LEU A 263 12.71 -16.70 17.44
CA LEU A 263 11.61 -16.92 16.50
C LEU A 263 12.15 -17.11 15.08
N LEU A 264 13.20 -16.38 14.69
CA LEU A 264 13.85 -16.57 13.39
C LEU A 264 14.52 -17.95 13.28
N GLU A 265 15.11 -18.47 14.36
CA GLU A 265 15.60 -19.86 14.42
C GLU A 265 14.48 -20.87 14.17
N ALA A 266 13.35 -20.74 14.89
CA ALA A 266 12.21 -21.62 14.71
C ALA A 266 11.59 -21.51 13.29
N ILE A 267 11.57 -20.32 12.70
CA ILE A 267 11.12 -20.09 11.31
C ILE A 267 12.05 -20.81 10.34
N ALA A 268 13.36 -20.65 10.50
CA ALA A 268 14.35 -21.24 9.62
C ALA A 268 14.29 -22.79 9.59
N ASP A 269 13.97 -23.39 10.73
CA ASP A 269 13.84 -24.83 10.86
C ASP A 269 12.50 -25.38 10.32
N GLN A 270 11.44 -24.56 10.32
CA GLN A 270 10.07 -25.01 10.03
C GLN A 270 9.49 -24.48 8.71
N VAL A 271 10.02 -23.36 8.17
CA VAL A 271 9.46 -22.65 7.02
C VAL A 271 10.56 -22.39 5.99
N SER A 272 10.81 -23.38 5.14
CA SER A 272 11.90 -23.34 4.14
C SER A 272 11.61 -22.46 2.91
N GLU A 273 10.33 -22.15 2.64
CA GLU A 273 9.88 -21.48 1.42
C GLU A 273 10.00 -19.95 1.44
N VAL A 274 10.67 -19.40 2.46
CA VAL A 274 10.80 -17.95 2.63
C VAL A 274 11.69 -17.34 1.54
N VAL A 275 11.14 -16.39 0.79
CA VAL A 275 11.79 -15.69 -0.33
C VAL A 275 12.14 -14.26 0.03
N GLU A 276 11.33 -13.60 0.86
CA GLU A 276 11.46 -12.18 1.17
C GLU A 276 11.34 -11.94 2.68
N VAL A 277 12.39 -11.33 3.26
CA VAL A 277 12.42 -10.95 4.68
C VAL A 277 12.73 -9.46 4.82
N HIS A 278 11.88 -8.74 5.56
CA HIS A 278 12.10 -7.35 5.94
C HIS A 278 12.14 -7.22 7.45
N LEU A 279 13.25 -6.78 7.98
CA LEU A 279 13.47 -6.51 9.41
C LEU A 279 13.75 -5.02 9.58
N GLU A 280 12.83 -4.29 10.23
CA GLU A 280 13.00 -2.85 10.47
C GLU A 280 12.84 -2.53 11.96
N ARG A 281 13.91 -2.01 12.57
CA ARG A 281 13.91 -1.56 13.97
C ARG A 281 13.43 -2.65 14.93
N LEU A 282 14.09 -3.77 14.87
CA LEU A 282 13.85 -4.95 15.70
C LEU A 282 15.10 -5.26 16.52
N GLN A 283 14.92 -5.98 17.62
CA GLN A 283 15.99 -6.67 18.33
C GLN A 283 16.26 -7.98 17.61
N VAL A 284 17.18 -7.93 16.67
CA VAL A 284 17.69 -9.05 15.88
C VAL A 284 19.20 -8.91 15.82
N SER A 285 19.91 -9.99 16.10
CA SER A 285 21.36 -10.07 16.08
C SER A 285 21.88 -10.97 14.93
N ASP A 286 23.16 -11.24 14.95
CA ASP A 286 23.79 -12.19 14.02
C ASP A 286 23.27 -13.62 14.21
N ILE A 287 22.72 -13.97 15.38
CA ILE A 287 22.07 -15.27 15.63
C ILE A 287 20.84 -15.41 14.72
N GLY A 288 19.97 -14.42 14.70
CA GLY A 288 18.81 -14.43 13.83
C GLY A 288 19.15 -14.40 12.35
N LEU A 289 20.23 -13.68 11.95
CA LEU A 289 20.70 -13.70 10.56
C LEU A 289 21.31 -15.05 10.17
N ALA A 290 22.10 -15.66 11.06
CA ALA A 290 22.63 -17.01 10.86
C ALA A 290 21.51 -18.05 10.76
N ALA A 291 20.44 -17.89 11.53
CA ALA A 291 19.25 -18.74 11.35
C ALA A 291 18.62 -18.53 9.97
N LEU A 292 18.41 -17.28 9.53
CA LEU A 292 17.86 -17.00 8.20
C LEU A 292 18.72 -17.52 7.05
N SER A 293 20.01 -17.74 7.25
CA SER A 293 20.89 -18.34 6.24
C SER A 293 20.46 -19.76 5.83
N LYS A 294 19.73 -20.48 6.69
CA LYS A 294 19.13 -21.78 6.36
C LYS A 294 18.01 -21.68 5.31
N CYS A 295 17.43 -20.48 5.09
CA CYS A 295 16.41 -20.25 4.06
C CYS A 295 17.09 -20.09 2.70
N SER A 296 17.46 -21.17 2.04
CA SER A 296 18.20 -21.18 0.76
C SER A 296 17.45 -20.49 -0.40
N ASN A 297 16.11 -20.36 -0.31
CA ASN A 297 15.27 -19.68 -1.29
C ASN A 297 15.21 -18.15 -1.10
N LEU A 298 15.98 -17.59 -0.15
CA LEU A 298 15.93 -16.16 0.15
C LEU A 298 16.49 -15.33 -1.02
N GLU A 299 15.62 -14.52 -1.62
CA GLU A 299 15.97 -13.62 -2.72
C GLU A 299 16.04 -12.14 -2.29
N ILE A 300 15.29 -11.76 -1.27
CA ILE A 300 15.15 -10.36 -0.85
C ILE A 300 15.34 -10.24 0.66
N LEU A 301 16.38 -9.51 1.06
CA LEU A 301 16.67 -9.22 2.46
C LEU A 301 16.76 -7.70 2.69
N HIS A 302 15.97 -7.20 3.64
CA HIS A 302 16.04 -5.83 4.11
C HIS A 302 16.39 -5.78 5.59
N LEU A 303 17.50 -5.18 5.91
CA LEU A 303 17.99 -4.91 7.27
C LEU A 303 17.96 -3.40 7.49
N VAL A 304 16.99 -2.93 8.27
CA VAL A 304 16.76 -1.50 8.45
C VAL A 304 16.80 -1.16 9.93
N LYS A 305 17.87 -0.49 10.35
CA LYS A 305 18.08 -0.07 11.74
C LYS A 305 18.01 -1.27 12.69
N THR A 306 18.79 -2.29 12.37
CA THR A 306 19.05 -3.49 13.17
C THR A 306 20.49 -3.42 13.68
N PRO A 307 20.75 -2.72 14.82
CA PRO A 307 22.11 -2.36 15.23
C PRO A 307 22.96 -3.55 15.67
N GLU A 308 22.34 -4.65 16.06
CA GLU A 308 23.06 -5.85 16.51
C GLU A 308 23.43 -6.81 15.35
N CYS A 309 22.98 -6.49 14.12
CA CYS A 309 23.43 -7.22 12.94
C CYS A 309 24.79 -6.67 12.47
N THR A 310 25.77 -7.56 12.31
CA THR A 310 27.15 -7.22 11.93
C THR A 310 27.57 -7.94 10.65
N ASN A 311 28.86 -7.88 10.33
CA ASN A 311 29.44 -8.65 9.23
C ASN A 311 29.23 -10.16 9.39
N PHE A 312 29.30 -10.69 10.61
CA PHE A 312 29.15 -12.13 10.85
C PHE A 312 27.80 -12.67 10.35
N GLY A 313 26.71 -11.99 10.71
CA GLY A 313 25.39 -12.38 10.23
C GLY A 313 25.23 -12.21 8.73
N LEU A 314 25.78 -11.14 8.14
CA LEU A 314 25.72 -10.90 6.71
C LEU A 314 26.54 -11.94 5.91
N VAL A 315 27.72 -12.32 6.41
CA VAL A 315 28.57 -13.37 5.82
C VAL A 315 27.82 -14.69 5.82
N ALA A 316 27.22 -15.08 6.97
CA ALA A 316 26.45 -16.32 7.06
C ALA A 316 25.29 -16.36 6.02
N VAL A 317 24.56 -15.25 5.86
CA VAL A 317 23.51 -15.14 4.85
C VAL A 317 24.09 -15.24 3.44
N ALA A 318 25.18 -14.54 3.13
CA ALA A 318 25.77 -14.53 1.80
C ALA A 318 26.28 -15.92 1.38
N GLU A 319 26.90 -16.66 2.30
CA GLU A 319 27.46 -17.98 2.03
C GLU A 319 26.39 -19.04 1.70
N HIS A 320 25.17 -18.89 2.23
CA HIS A 320 24.13 -19.90 2.08
C HIS A 320 22.99 -19.47 1.15
N CYS A 321 22.62 -18.17 1.14
CA CYS A 321 21.51 -17.64 0.34
C CYS A 321 21.97 -17.17 -1.04
N LYS A 322 22.39 -18.08 -1.91
CA LYS A 322 22.97 -17.79 -3.25
C LYS A 322 21.96 -17.21 -4.25
N LEU A 323 20.67 -17.29 -3.97
CA LEU A 323 19.61 -16.74 -4.78
C LEU A 323 19.33 -15.25 -4.46
N LEU A 324 20.13 -14.63 -3.57
CA LEU A 324 19.92 -13.26 -3.15
C LEU A 324 20.03 -12.29 -4.34
N ARG A 325 18.91 -11.61 -4.61
CA ARG A 325 18.77 -10.65 -5.72
C ARG A 325 18.65 -9.22 -5.25
N LYS A 326 18.14 -9.01 -4.03
CA LYS A 326 17.97 -7.67 -3.46
C LYS A 326 18.46 -7.64 -2.02
N LEU A 327 19.42 -6.78 -1.78
CA LEU A 327 19.93 -6.51 -0.45
C LEU A 327 19.76 -5.03 -0.11
N HIS A 328 19.14 -4.77 1.03
CA HIS A 328 18.95 -3.44 1.52
C HIS A 328 19.44 -3.33 2.96
N ILE A 329 20.43 -2.50 3.19
CA ILE A 329 21.02 -2.22 4.50
C ILE A 329 20.84 -0.73 4.80
N ASP A 330 20.11 -0.41 5.87
CA ASP A 330 20.03 0.95 6.44
C ASP A 330 20.53 0.88 7.89
N GLY A 331 21.79 1.05 8.08
CA GLY A 331 22.42 1.08 9.38
C GLY A 331 22.47 2.46 10.00
N TRP A 332 22.44 3.52 9.17
CA TRP A 332 22.64 4.89 9.61
C TRP A 332 23.85 4.98 10.58
N LYS A 333 23.73 5.71 11.68
CA LYS A 333 24.85 5.91 12.64
C LYS A 333 25.23 4.67 13.47
N THR A 334 24.38 3.63 13.47
CA THR A 334 24.59 2.41 14.29
C THR A 334 25.01 1.20 13.45
N ASN A 335 25.44 1.45 12.22
CA ASN A 335 25.82 0.38 11.30
C ASN A 335 27.12 -0.32 11.76
N ARG A 336 27.09 -1.65 11.82
CA ARG A 336 28.23 -2.52 12.09
C ARG A 336 28.63 -3.37 10.88
N ILE A 337 28.01 -3.10 9.71
CA ILE A 337 28.33 -3.78 8.46
C ILE A 337 29.33 -2.92 7.70
N SER A 338 30.42 -3.53 7.26
CA SER A 338 31.56 -2.91 6.59
C SER A 338 31.91 -3.67 5.30
N ASP A 339 33.08 -3.42 4.76
CA ASP A 339 33.59 -4.07 3.54
C ASP A 339 33.62 -5.59 3.63
N GLU A 340 33.93 -6.17 4.78
CA GLU A 340 34.00 -7.62 4.98
C GLU A 340 32.67 -8.31 4.59
N GLY A 341 31.55 -7.82 5.15
CA GLY A 341 30.23 -8.34 4.80
C GLY A 341 29.87 -8.09 3.34
N LEU A 342 30.20 -6.91 2.79
CA LEU A 342 29.93 -6.58 1.39
C LEU A 342 30.76 -7.40 0.40
N ILE A 343 32.03 -7.70 0.72
CA ILE A 343 32.90 -8.56 -0.08
C ILE A 343 32.36 -10.01 -0.07
N SER A 344 31.88 -10.49 1.06
CA SER A 344 31.24 -11.80 1.13
C SER A 344 29.98 -11.86 0.24
N VAL A 345 29.12 -10.82 0.29
CA VAL A 345 27.96 -10.71 -0.62
C VAL A 345 28.41 -10.73 -2.09
N ALA A 346 29.45 -9.95 -2.43
CA ALA A 346 29.99 -9.93 -3.79
C ALA A 346 30.49 -11.30 -4.24
N LYS A 347 31.12 -12.05 -3.35
CA LYS A 347 31.70 -13.37 -3.65
C LYS A 347 30.64 -14.46 -3.82
N HIS A 348 29.59 -14.42 -3.00
CA HIS A 348 28.64 -15.54 -2.87
C HIS A 348 27.28 -15.30 -3.50
N CYS A 349 26.91 -14.03 -3.84
CA CYS A 349 25.60 -13.67 -4.40
C CYS A 349 25.71 -13.06 -5.81
N PRO A 350 26.08 -13.85 -6.85
CA PRO A 350 26.29 -13.35 -8.22
C PRO A 350 24.99 -12.86 -8.88
N ASN A 351 23.83 -13.28 -8.38
CA ASN A 351 22.51 -12.92 -8.87
C ASN A 351 22.00 -11.57 -8.35
N LEU A 352 22.85 -10.80 -7.63
CA LEU A 352 22.44 -9.54 -7.03
C LEU A 352 22.07 -8.51 -8.10
N GLN A 353 20.83 -8.03 -8.06
CA GLN A 353 20.26 -7.04 -9.00
C GLN A 353 20.05 -5.67 -8.38
N GLU A 354 19.81 -5.64 -7.07
CA GLU A 354 19.54 -4.38 -6.37
C GLU A 354 20.30 -4.35 -5.03
N LEU A 355 21.15 -3.32 -4.89
CA LEU A 355 21.88 -3.06 -3.65
C LEU A 355 21.56 -1.65 -3.16
N VAL A 356 21.12 -1.55 -1.90
CA VAL A 356 20.83 -0.28 -1.23
C VAL A 356 21.62 -0.22 0.05
N LEU A 357 22.51 0.75 0.14
CA LEU A 357 23.34 1.01 1.31
C LEU A 357 23.04 2.42 1.84
N ILE A 358 22.61 2.51 3.10
CA ILE A 358 22.31 3.78 3.77
C ILE A 358 23.06 3.84 5.08
N GLY A 359 23.92 4.84 5.23
CA GLY A 359 24.80 4.98 6.40
C GLY A 359 25.80 3.82 6.51
N VAL A 360 26.12 3.20 5.41
CA VAL A 360 27.20 2.22 5.26
C VAL A 360 28.33 2.89 4.50
N ASN A 361 29.56 2.63 4.91
CA ASN A 361 30.77 3.21 4.34
C ASN A 361 31.58 2.17 3.55
N PRO A 362 31.10 1.77 2.33
CA PRO A 362 31.88 0.88 1.48
C PRO A 362 33.12 1.60 0.97
N THR A 363 34.25 0.90 0.94
CA THR A 363 35.46 1.43 0.28
C THR A 363 35.54 0.95 -1.17
N ARG A 364 36.51 1.47 -1.90
CA ARG A 364 36.82 1.03 -3.25
C ARG A 364 36.98 -0.49 -3.35
N ALA A 365 37.60 -1.13 -2.35
CA ALA A 365 37.83 -2.57 -2.34
C ALA A 365 36.55 -3.39 -2.42
N SER A 366 35.54 -3.06 -1.60
CA SER A 366 34.25 -3.76 -1.64
C SER A 366 33.45 -3.44 -2.91
N LEU A 367 33.47 -2.18 -3.37
CA LEU A 367 32.77 -1.77 -4.60
C LEU A 367 33.38 -2.40 -5.85
N GLU A 368 34.71 -2.57 -5.93
CA GLU A 368 35.38 -3.29 -7.01
C GLU A 368 34.96 -4.77 -7.07
N LYS A 369 34.90 -5.43 -5.91
CA LYS A 369 34.45 -6.82 -5.84
C LYS A 369 32.97 -6.98 -6.21
N LEU A 370 32.11 -6.06 -5.75
CA LEU A 370 30.69 -6.03 -6.14
C LEU A 370 30.54 -5.82 -7.66
N ALA A 371 31.28 -4.88 -8.24
CA ALA A 371 31.22 -4.61 -9.65
C ALA A 371 31.79 -5.75 -10.53
N ALA A 372 32.79 -6.46 -10.04
CA ALA A 372 33.41 -7.58 -10.75
C ALA A 372 32.55 -8.87 -10.70
N ASN A 373 31.87 -9.12 -9.59
CA ASN A 373 31.20 -10.40 -9.36
C ASN A 373 29.67 -10.33 -9.54
N CYS A 374 29.05 -9.16 -9.25
CA CYS A 374 27.61 -8.99 -9.39
C CYS A 374 27.27 -8.40 -10.77
N LEU A 375 27.48 -9.18 -11.83
CA LEU A 375 27.31 -8.74 -13.21
C LEU A 375 25.86 -8.34 -13.58
N ASN A 376 24.88 -8.75 -12.75
CA ASN A 376 23.47 -8.44 -12.94
C ASN A 376 23.01 -7.21 -12.12
N LEU A 377 23.92 -6.43 -11.54
CA LEU A 377 23.57 -5.30 -10.68
C LEU A 377 22.98 -4.15 -11.50
N GLU A 378 21.65 -4.09 -11.52
CA GLU A 378 20.90 -3.08 -12.26
C GLU A 378 20.63 -1.81 -11.45
N ARG A 379 20.56 -1.94 -10.12
CA ARG A 379 20.17 -0.84 -9.22
C ARG A 379 21.13 -0.72 -8.05
N LEU A 380 21.73 0.45 -7.92
CA LEU A 380 22.62 0.78 -6.81
C LEU A 380 22.17 2.08 -6.15
N ALA A 381 22.07 2.08 -4.83
CA ALA A 381 21.85 3.29 -4.05
C ALA A 381 22.86 3.38 -2.92
N LEU A 382 23.57 4.50 -2.86
CA LEU A 382 24.58 4.83 -1.88
C LEU A 382 24.17 6.14 -1.19
N CYS A 383 23.83 6.06 0.10
CA CYS A 383 23.22 7.17 0.80
C CYS A 383 23.88 7.40 2.17
N GLY A 384 24.34 8.63 2.42
CA GLY A 384 24.94 9.01 3.71
C GLY A 384 26.21 8.22 4.00
N SER A 385 27.05 8.06 2.99
CA SER A 385 28.38 7.45 3.10
C SER A 385 29.45 8.54 3.05
N ASP A 386 30.38 8.48 3.96
CA ASP A 386 31.53 9.40 4.01
C ASP A 386 32.70 8.91 3.15
N THR A 387 32.70 7.65 2.72
CA THR A 387 33.76 7.02 1.92
C THR A 387 33.46 6.98 0.42
N VAL A 388 32.21 7.21 0.00
CA VAL A 388 31.84 7.17 -1.41
C VAL A 388 32.07 8.54 -2.04
N GLY A 389 33.23 8.72 -2.64
CA GLY A 389 33.62 9.90 -3.40
C GLY A 389 33.75 9.64 -4.91
N ASP A 390 34.51 10.49 -5.58
CA ASP A 390 34.74 10.40 -7.04
C ASP A 390 35.52 9.15 -7.46
N PRO A 391 36.54 8.68 -6.68
CA PRO A 391 37.24 7.43 -7.02
C PRO A 391 36.32 6.21 -7.00
N GLU A 392 35.43 6.11 -6.00
CA GLU A 392 34.46 5.03 -5.86
C GLU A 392 33.43 5.09 -6.99
N LEU A 393 32.98 6.29 -7.33
CA LEU A 393 32.03 6.47 -8.43
C LEU A 393 32.65 6.15 -9.79
N SER A 394 33.91 6.51 -10.00
CA SER A 394 34.67 6.15 -11.21
C SER A 394 34.84 4.64 -11.33
N CYS A 395 35.09 3.94 -10.23
CA CYS A 395 35.15 2.48 -10.20
C CYS A 395 33.81 1.85 -10.62
N ILE A 396 32.70 2.34 -10.05
CA ILE A 396 31.35 1.88 -10.43
C ILE A 396 31.07 2.16 -11.90
N ALA A 397 31.44 3.35 -12.40
CA ALA A 397 31.24 3.74 -13.78
C ALA A 397 31.98 2.81 -14.75
N ALA A 398 33.22 2.45 -14.44
CA ALA A 398 34.05 1.61 -15.27
C ALA A 398 33.64 0.12 -15.31
N LYS A 399 33.12 -0.41 -14.19
CA LYS A 399 32.94 -1.87 -14.03
C LYS A 399 31.48 -2.33 -13.99
N CYS A 400 30.52 -1.50 -13.56
CA CYS A 400 29.12 -1.90 -13.44
C CYS A 400 28.36 -1.72 -14.76
N ILE A 401 28.59 -2.59 -15.73
CA ILE A 401 28.01 -2.49 -17.07
C ILE A 401 26.49 -2.70 -17.11
N ALA A 402 25.93 -3.52 -16.23
CA ALA A 402 24.49 -3.79 -16.15
C ALA A 402 23.70 -2.68 -15.43
N LEU A 403 24.38 -1.68 -14.88
CA LEU A 403 23.75 -0.67 -14.03
C LEU A 403 22.80 0.22 -14.84
N ARG A 404 21.52 0.20 -14.45
CA ARG A 404 20.44 0.99 -15.08
C ARG A 404 19.99 2.17 -14.23
N LYS A 405 20.10 2.05 -12.90
CA LYS A 405 19.63 3.09 -11.97
C LYS A 405 20.64 3.29 -10.86
N LEU A 406 21.14 4.52 -10.74
CA LEU A 406 22.04 4.93 -9.67
C LEU A 406 21.39 6.03 -8.83
N CYS A 407 21.45 5.89 -7.51
CA CYS A 407 21.05 6.93 -6.56
C CYS A 407 22.19 7.22 -5.60
N ILE A 408 22.63 8.46 -5.57
CA ILE A 408 23.66 8.96 -4.66
C ILE A 408 23.01 10.03 -3.79
N LYS A 409 23.17 9.93 -2.47
CA LYS A 409 22.60 10.91 -1.56
C LYS A 409 23.54 11.20 -0.40
N SER A 410 23.81 12.48 -0.14
CA SER A 410 24.66 12.91 0.98
C SER A 410 25.99 12.14 1.02
N CYS A 411 26.68 12.08 -0.11
CA CYS A 411 28.02 11.52 -0.28
C CYS A 411 28.96 12.62 -0.78
N PRO A 412 30.30 12.55 -0.52
CA PRO A 412 31.28 13.53 -0.93
C PRO A 412 31.68 13.38 -2.43
N VAL A 413 30.69 13.25 -3.29
CA VAL A 413 30.84 13.18 -4.76
C VAL A 413 30.81 14.59 -5.32
N SER A 414 31.68 14.87 -6.31
CA SER A 414 31.76 16.12 -7.03
C SER A 414 31.39 15.97 -8.52
N ASP A 415 31.59 17.03 -9.28
CA ASP A 415 31.40 17.05 -10.74
C ASP A 415 32.31 16.04 -11.46
N GLN A 416 33.50 15.77 -10.92
CA GLN A 416 34.44 14.78 -11.50
C GLN A 416 33.84 13.37 -11.47
N GLY A 417 33.16 13.00 -10.38
CA GLY A 417 32.43 11.73 -10.31
C GLY A 417 31.26 11.66 -11.30
N MET A 418 30.60 12.79 -11.57
CA MET A 418 29.53 12.86 -12.57
C MET A 418 30.06 12.68 -14.00
N GLU A 419 31.24 13.21 -14.29
CA GLU A 419 31.93 13.02 -15.60
C GLU A 419 32.32 11.56 -15.82
N ALA A 420 32.76 10.86 -14.78
CA ALA A 420 33.03 9.42 -14.88
C ALA A 420 31.78 8.62 -15.27
N LEU A 421 30.59 9.02 -14.83
CA LEU A 421 29.33 8.39 -15.25
C LEU A 421 28.95 8.70 -16.70
N ALA A 422 29.42 9.80 -17.26
CA ALA A 422 29.18 10.14 -18.68
C ALA A 422 29.86 9.16 -19.63
N SER A 423 31.06 8.71 -19.29
CA SER A 423 31.86 7.78 -20.09
C SER A 423 31.64 6.31 -19.73
N GLY A 424 31.15 6.02 -18.48
CA GLY A 424 30.93 4.68 -18.00
C GLY A 424 29.47 4.24 -17.95
N CYS A 425 29.20 3.04 -17.43
CA CYS A 425 27.85 2.45 -17.25
C CYS A 425 26.98 2.58 -18.52
N PRO A 426 27.24 1.86 -19.62
CA PRO A 426 26.55 2.06 -20.90
C PRO A 426 25.04 1.92 -20.85
N ASN A 427 24.53 1.07 -19.93
CA ASN A 427 23.10 0.80 -19.76
C ASN A 427 22.39 1.73 -18.76
N LEU A 428 23.07 2.78 -18.29
CA LEU A 428 22.51 3.67 -17.28
C LEU A 428 21.38 4.53 -17.87
N VAL A 429 20.18 4.38 -17.32
CA VAL A 429 18.95 5.08 -17.75
C VAL A 429 18.59 6.21 -16.80
N LYS A 430 18.96 6.08 -15.52
CA LYS A 430 18.55 7.06 -14.50
C LYS A 430 19.60 7.25 -13.43
N VAL A 431 20.01 8.51 -13.25
CA VAL A 431 20.84 8.96 -12.13
C VAL A 431 20.02 9.90 -11.25
N LYS A 432 20.11 9.70 -9.94
CA LYS A 432 19.51 10.59 -8.95
C LYS A 432 20.57 11.01 -7.96
N VAL A 433 20.87 12.30 -7.94
CA VAL A 433 21.82 12.91 -7.01
C VAL A 433 21.06 13.82 -6.06
N LYS A 434 21.26 13.63 -4.75
CA LYS A 434 20.58 14.39 -3.71
C LYS A 434 21.54 14.80 -2.62
N LYS A 435 21.47 16.06 -2.21
CA LYS A 435 22.27 16.57 -1.08
C LYS A 435 23.79 16.29 -1.21
N CYS A 436 24.32 16.18 -2.41
CA CYS A 436 25.74 16.14 -2.71
C CYS A 436 26.17 17.56 -3.09
N ARG A 437 26.80 18.26 -2.16
CA ARG A 437 27.04 19.71 -2.24
C ARG A 437 28.05 20.11 -3.31
N LEU A 438 28.92 19.19 -3.68
CA LEU A 438 29.99 19.41 -4.68
C LEU A 438 29.57 19.10 -6.11
N VAL A 439 28.30 18.68 -6.31
CA VAL A 439 27.74 18.43 -7.66
C VAL A 439 26.93 19.65 -8.09
N THR A 440 27.35 20.26 -9.20
CA THR A 440 26.72 21.44 -9.78
C THR A 440 25.60 21.09 -10.77
N SER A 441 24.74 22.06 -11.08
CA SER A 441 23.75 21.91 -12.16
C SER A 441 24.40 21.74 -13.51
N GLU A 442 25.53 22.40 -13.75
CA GLU A 442 26.30 22.32 -15.00
C GLU A 442 26.80 20.90 -15.29
N ALA A 443 27.32 20.20 -14.26
CA ALA A 443 27.75 18.81 -14.43
C ALA A 443 26.56 17.90 -14.76
N ALA A 444 25.40 18.14 -14.16
CA ALA A 444 24.19 17.39 -14.48
C ALA A 444 23.70 17.67 -15.92
N ASP A 445 23.83 18.91 -16.41
CA ASP A 445 23.45 19.29 -17.76
C ASP A 445 24.45 18.74 -18.78
N ARG A 446 25.75 18.77 -18.49
CA ARG A 446 26.78 18.09 -19.32
C ARG A 446 26.47 16.60 -19.45
N LEU A 447 26.12 15.94 -18.33
CA LEU A 447 25.78 14.53 -18.38
C LEU A 447 24.51 14.23 -19.20
N ARG A 448 23.51 15.11 -19.16
CA ARG A 448 22.30 15.01 -20.01
C ARG A 448 22.63 15.21 -21.49
N THR A 449 23.49 16.18 -21.78
CA THR A 449 23.92 16.49 -23.17
C THR A 449 24.74 15.35 -23.76
N THR A 450 25.69 14.81 -22.99
CA THR A 450 26.54 13.69 -23.43
C THR A 450 25.74 12.42 -23.65
N ARG A 451 24.68 12.22 -22.83
CA ARG A 451 23.84 11.00 -22.84
C ARG A 451 22.35 11.37 -22.86
N GLY A 452 21.86 11.77 -24.05
CA GLY A 452 20.51 12.31 -24.24
C GLY A 452 19.35 11.43 -23.74
N SER A 453 19.54 10.11 -23.63
CA SER A 453 18.54 9.17 -23.07
C SER A 453 18.59 9.06 -21.54
N LEU A 454 19.59 9.65 -20.88
CA LEU A 454 19.80 9.52 -19.44
C LEU A 454 18.96 10.53 -18.63
N ALA A 455 18.04 10.02 -17.82
CA ALA A 455 17.30 10.86 -16.90
C ALA A 455 18.15 11.22 -15.66
N VAL A 456 18.62 12.46 -15.58
CA VAL A 456 19.39 12.98 -14.44
C VAL A 456 18.50 13.84 -13.56
N ASN A 457 18.28 13.42 -12.33
CA ASN A 457 17.54 14.18 -11.32
C ASN A 457 18.50 14.70 -10.26
N LEU A 458 18.76 16.00 -10.31
CA LEU A 458 19.47 16.73 -9.28
C LEU A 458 18.43 17.43 -8.37
N ASP A 459 18.42 17.16 -7.09
CA ASP A 459 17.61 17.96 -6.15
C ASP A 459 18.42 19.23 -5.80
N ALA A 460 18.18 20.29 -6.54
CA ALA A 460 18.50 21.63 -6.06
C ALA A 460 17.54 21.97 -4.93
N ASN A 461 18.06 22.10 -3.72
CA ASN A 461 17.46 22.72 -2.52
C ASN A 461 15.94 22.99 -2.56
N GLU A 462 15.10 21.97 -2.52
CA GLU A 462 13.74 22.16 -2.01
C GLU A 462 13.80 22.20 -0.47
N PRO A 463 13.31 23.26 0.18
CA PRO A 463 13.15 23.27 1.63
C PRO A 463 12.24 22.10 2.02
N GLU A 464 12.67 21.29 2.97
CA GLU A 464 11.88 20.19 3.50
C GLU A 464 10.62 20.78 4.17
N ILE A 465 9.50 20.75 3.46
CA ILE A 465 8.18 20.89 4.09
C ILE A 465 8.03 19.67 5.01
N PRO A 466 7.78 19.86 6.31
CA PRO A 466 7.64 18.78 7.24
C PRO A 466 6.39 17.97 6.91
N ASP A 467 6.60 16.86 6.22
CA ASP A 467 5.54 15.91 5.93
C ASP A 467 5.10 15.24 7.24
N ALA A 468 3.94 15.65 7.72
CA ALA A 468 3.28 15.04 8.85
C ALA A 468 2.92 13.61 8.48
N SER A 469 3.66 12.70 9.07
CA SER A 469 3.38 11.29 9.30
C SER A 469 2.17 10.70 8.57
N THR A 470 2.41 9.93 7.53
CA THR A 470 1.63 8.72 7.26
C THR A 470 2.46 7.73 6.47
N SER A 471 3.00 6.77 7.16
CA SER A 471 3.48 5.56 6.53
C SER A 471 2.27 4.67 6.21
N ASP A 472 1.71 4.84 5.05
CA ASP A 472 0.70 3.94 4.52
C ASP A 472 1.14 3.37 3.18
N CYS A 473 1.39 2.07 3.22
CA CYS A 473 1.54 1.29 2.01
C CYS A 473 0.15 1.05 1.40
N VAL A 474 -0.39 2.02 0.68
CA VAL A 474 -1.41 1.80 -0.36
C VAL A 474 -1.46 3.03 -1.25
N ALA A 475 -1.49 2.81 -2.55
CA ALA A 475 -1.66 3.79 -3.60
C ALA A 475 -2.67 4.88 -3.24
N ASN A 476 -2.21 6.13 -3.19
CA ASN A 476 -3.06 7.30 -3.28
C ASN A 476 -3.32 7.59 -4.76
N GLU A 477 -4.46 7.13 -5.23
CA GLU A 477 -5.21 7.88 -6.23
C GLU A 477 -6.44 8.37 -5.50
N VAL A 478 -6.56 9.67 -5.34
CA VAL A 478 -7.75 10.50 -5.39
C VAL A 478 -7.54 11.84 -4.67
N GLY A 479 -7.71 12.93 -5.40
CA GLY A 479 -8.32 14.15 -4.89
C GLY A 479 -7.39 15.32 -4.57
N GLN A 480 -6.94 15.94 -5.63
CA GLN A 480 -6.64 17.38 -5.60
C GLN A 480 -7.84 18.09 -6.25
N GLU A 481 -8.75 18.58 -5.41
CA GLU A 481 -9.67 19.66 -5.79
C GLU A 481 -10.39 20.22 -4.55
N ASN A 482 -10.42 21.55 -4.52
CA ASN A 482 -11.17 22.47 -3.67
C ASN A 482 -10.47 23.02 -2.42
N ARG A 483 -9.66 24.05 -2.69
CA ARG A 483 -9.55 25.22 -1.83
C ARG A 483 -9.70 26.47 -2.72
N GLN A 484 -10.89 27.00 -2.79
CA GLN A 484 -11.14 28.42 -3.03
C GLN A 484 -12.48 28.80 -2.41
N MET A 485 -12.46 29.94 -1.76
CA MET A 485 -13.54 30.75 -1.18
C MET A 485 -13.88 30.51 0.29
N ALA A 486 -13.30 31.36 1.11
CA ALA A 486 -14.00 32.34 1.93
C ALA A 486 -12.98 33.18 2.70
N SER A 487 -12.72 34.37 2.22
CA SER A 487 -12.16 35.50 2.99
C SER A 487 -13.28 36.50 3.27
N GLN A 488 -13.10 37.17 4.40
CA GLN A 488 -13.72 38.41 4.89
C GLN A 488 -14.84 38.24 5.91
N VAL A 489 -14.55 38.73 7.09
CA VAL A 489 -14.96 39.91 7.86
C VAL A 489 -14.54 39.64 9.29
N GLY A 490 -13.65 40.27 9.98
CA GLY A 490 -13.64 41.67 10.41
C GLY A 490 -13.93 41.73 11.90
N GLY A 491 -13.04 42.33 12.74
CA GLY A 491 -13.43 42.83 14.06
C GLY A 491 -12.42 42.66 15.20
N SER A 492 -11.72 43.72 15.47
CA SER A 492 -10.86 44.01 16.64
C SER A 492 -11.50 43.80 17.99
N ALA A 493 -10.70 43.44 19.01
CA ALA A 493 -10.58 44.24 20.25
C ALA A 493 -9.48 43.65 21.17
N ASN A 494 -8.56 44.52 21.54
CA ASN A 494 -7.58 44.40 22.64
C ASN A 494 -8.30 44.24 23.98
N ILE A 495 -7.57 43.64 24.96
CA ILE A 495 -7.27 44.22 26.27
C ILE A 495 -6.30 43.30 27.04
N ALA A 496 -5.40 43.98 27.74
CA ALA A 496 -4.19 43.54 28.39
C ALA A 496 -4.34 43.13 29.87
N LEU A 497 -3.18 42.71 30.45
CA LEU A 497 -2.76 42.67 31.88
C LEU A 497 -3.30 41.47 32.70
N SER A 498 -2.53 40.82 33.53
CA SER A 498 -1.28 41.01 34.27
C SER A 498 -0.89 39.78 35.07
N ASN A 499 0.42 39.57 35.20
CA ASN A 499 1.23 39.11 36.35
C ASN A 499 0.74 38.05 37.36
N THR A 500 1.60 37.06 37.59
CA THR A 500 2.44 36.68 38.75
C THR A 500 2.39 35.21 39.06
N GLY A 501 3.57 34.64 39.35
CA GLY A 501 3.67 33.36 40.06
C GLY A 501 4.84 32.46 39.65
N ARG A 502 6.01 32.69 40.28
CA ARG A 502 7.18 31.80 40.25
C ARG A 502 6.86 30.41 40.78
N SER A 503 7.30 29.36 40.08
CA SER A 503 7.98 28.26 40.76
C SER A 503 8.86 27.47 39.77
N ASN A 504 10.11 27.31 40.15
CA ASN A 504 11.14 26.56 39.45
C ASN A 504 10.85 25.05 39.52
N SER A 505 10.85 24.38 38.39
CA SER A 505 11.06 22.95 38.31
C SER A 505 11.92 22.65 37.09
N PHE A 506 13.17 22.27 37.34
CA PHE A 506 14.10 21.72 36.37
C PHE A 506 13.53 20.40 35.84
N LYS A 507 13.00 20.38 34.61
CA LYS A 507 12.83 19.17 33.82
C LYS A 507 13.81 19.21 32.67
N ALA A 508 14.81 18.34 32.78
CA ALA A 508 15.75 18.04 31.72
C ALA A 508 14.98 17.69 30.44
N ARG A 509 15.11 18.52 29.41
CA ARG A 509 14.68 18.22 28.06
C ARG A 509 15.65 17.21 27.43
N LEU A 510 15.34 15.94 27.54
CA LEU A 510 15.86 14.95 26.60
C LEU A 510 15.20 15.24 25.24
N GLY A 511 15.94 15.90 24.38
CA GLY A 511 15.56 16.10 22.99
C GLY A 511 15.56 14.76 22.26
N LEU A 512 14.40 14.14 22.16
CA LEU A 512 14.15 13.06 21.21
C LEU A 512 14.19 13.65 19.78
N ILE A 513 15.39 13.61 19.19
CA ILE A 513 15.55 13.81 17.76
C ILE A 513 14.92 12.59 17.08
N THR A 514 13.67 12.69 16.74
CA THR A 514 12.99 11.71 15.88
C THR A 514 13.63 11.73 14.50
N GLY A 515 14.53 10.77 14.27
CA GLY A 515 15.14 10.56 12.95
C GLY A 515 14.05 10.30 11.91
N ARG A 516 13.87 11.26 11.04
CA ARG A 516 12.91 11.20 9.93
C ARG A 516 13.28 10.08 8.97
N ASN A 517 12.29 9.32 8.54
CA ASN A 517 12.38 8.25 7.56
C ASN A 517 12.90 8.77 6.21
N LEU A 518 14.21 8.76 6.01
CA LEU A 518 14.86 9.10 4.74
C LEU A 518 14.54 8.12 3.60
N MET A 519 13.96 6.98 3.94
CA MET A 519 13.70 5.85 3.03
C MET A 519 12.41 5.93 2.24
N ALA A 520 11.35 6.50 2.79
CA ALA A 520 10.04 6.50 2.15
C ALA A 520 10.00 7.30 0.82
N CYS A 521 10.84 8.34 0.72
CA CYS A 521 10.82 9.23 -0.45
C CYS A 521 11.66 8.75 -1.64
N THR A 522 12.70 7.94 -1.43
CA THR A 522 13.65 7.62 -2.50
C THR A 522 13.25 6.40 -3.32
N PHE A 523 12.67 5.36 -2.69
CA PHE A 523 12.43 4.07 -3.32
C PHE A 523 10.98 3.82 -3.76
N ARG A 524 9.97 4.38 -3.08
CA ARG A 524 8.56 4.18 -3.46
C ARG A 524 8.19 4.77 -4.84
N ARG A 525 8.85 5.84 -5.24
CA ARG A 525 8.68 6.43 -6.58
C ARG A 525 9.46 5.72 -7.67
N TRP A 526 10.37 4.80 -7.31
CA TRP A 526 11.16 4.03 -8.26
C TRP A 526 10.53 2.69 -8.64
N SER A 527 9.73 2.09 -7.77
CA SER A 527 9.08 0.80 -8.02
C SER A 527 7.79 0.89 -8.86
N SER A 528 7.23 2.09 -9.09
CA SER A 528 5.97 2.25 -9.82
C SER A 528 6.09 2.28 -11.36
N PHE A 529 7.28 2.08 -11.92
CA PHE A 529 7.49 1.94 -13.36
C PHE A 529 8.12 0.58 -13.71
N GLY A 530 7.47 -0.49 -13.30
CA GLY A 530 7.73 -1.84 -13.76
C GLY A 530 6.62 -2.24 -14.73
N GLY A 531 6.80 -1.99 -16.02
CA GLY A 531 5.91 -2.47 -17.07
C GLY A 531 5.85 -3.99 -17.03
N SER A 532 4.64 -4.52 -17.07
CA SER A 532 4.33 -5.93 -17.31
C SER A 532 4.93 -6.35 -18.65
N PHE A 533 5.97 -7.16 -18.62
CA PHE A 533 6.33 -7.96 -19.79
C PHE A 533 5.50 -9.24 -19.74
N SER A 534 4.47 -9.26 -20.58
CA SER A 534 3.75 -10.47 -20.95
C SER A 534 4.71 -11.38 -21.70
N SER A 535 5.05 -12.49 -21.11
CA SER A 535 5.73 -13.60 -21.79
C SER A 535 4.72 -14.27 -22.70
N ARG A 536 4.87 -14.07 -24.02
CA ARG A 536 4.30 -14.96 -25.02
C ARG A 536 5.25 -16.14 -25.17
N ASN A 537 4.83 -17.28 -24.75
CA ASN A 537 5.40 -18.56 -25.18
C ASN A 537 4.76 -18.94 -26.52
N ASN A 538 5.60 -19.23 -27.48
CA ASN A 538 5.36 -20.21 -28.54
C ASN A 538 5.71 -21.59 -28.00
#